data_098d488a1cd02f8edfdbe96a3a8445cc
#
_entry.id   098d488a1cd02f8edfdbe96a3a8445cc
#
_cell.length_a   1.000
_cell.length_b   1.000
_cell.length_c   1.000
_cell.angle_alpha   90.00
_cell.angle_beta   90.00
_cell.angle_gamma   90.00
#
_symmetry.space_group_name_H-M   'P 1'
#
loop_
_entity.id
_entity.type
_entity.pdbx_description
1 polymer ?
#
loop_
_entity_poly.entity_id
_entity_poly.type
_entity_poly.pdbx_seq_one_letter_code
_entity_poly.pdbx_strand_id
1 'polypeptide(L)'
;AILILLIITILSFGYYTKDFRLDASSETLLIDGDPDLAYLKEVSERYGSREFLILTYTPNEGMVTDASINNLLSLKYKIQSLNWVHSVVTLLDIPLLSNSDAPLQERLESFKTLKDEDVDKDRGFKEILNSPVFRNFVISEDVKTSGIIVYIKQSQKLENIDSKSKEEIENYKDQIKKQNHQNILEIRQVIQSYGDVGKIYLGGIPMIADDMMTFIKSDIVVFGIGVLLFIIATLWLSLIHISEPTRLSRI
;
A
#
# COMPACT_ATOMS: atom_id res chain seq x y z
N ALA A 1 32.02 -34.59 21.40
CA ALA A 1 31.29 -35.08 20.23
C ALA A 1 29.95 -34.36 20.04
N ILE A 2 29.04 -34.33 21.03
CA ILE A 2 27.68 -33.75 20.93
C ILE A 2 27.73 -32.26 20.64
N LEU A 3 28.59 -31.50 21.33
CA LEU A 3 28.71 -30.03 21.17
C LEU A 3 29.23 -29.66 19.78
N ILE A 4 30.15 -30.42 19.21
CA ILE A 4 30.65 -30.24 17.85
C ILE A 4 29.54 -30.50 16.84
N LEU A 5 28.77 -31.59 17.04
CA LEU A 5 27.60 -31.89 16.16
C LEU A 5 26.58 -30.76 16.18
N LEU A 6 26.29 -30.23 17.36
CA LEU A 6 25.31 -29.15 17.54
C LEU A 6 25.77 -27.86 16.85
N ILE A 7 27.06 -27.50 16.96
CA ILE A 7 27.67 -26.37 16.27
C ILE A 7 27.59 -26.55 14.75
N ILE A 8 27.94 -27.74 14.25
CA ILE A 8 27.85 -28.03 12.80
C ILE A 8 26.39 -27.91 12.31
N THR A 9 25.43 -28.40 13.09
CA THR A 9 24.02 -28.28 12.76
C THR A 9 23.57 -26.84 12.70
N ILE A 10 23.91 -26.01 13.70
CA ILE A 10 23.59 -24.59 13.74
C ILE A 10 24.20 -23.85 12.53
N LEU A 11 25.48 -24.11 12.25
CA LEU A 11 26.17 -23.50 11.10
C LEU A 11 25.54 -23.93 9.76
N SER A 12 25.15 -25.20 9.64
CA SER A 12 24.46 -25.71 8.45
C SER A 12 23.11 -25.05 8.24
N PHE A 13 22.26 -24.99 9.28
CA PHE A 13 20.98 -24.26 9.19
C PHE A 13 21.18 -22.77 8.93
N GLY A 14 22.18 -22.14 9.60
CA GLY A 14 22.53 -20.75 9.36
C GLY A 14 22.94 -20.46 7.91
N TYR A 15 23.60 -21.41 7.25
CA TYR A 15 23.93 -21.27 5.83
C TYR A 15 22.68 -21.27 4.94
N TYR A 16 21.67 -22.08 5.23
CA TYR A 16 20.43 -22.14 4.46
C TYR A 16 19.48 -20.95 4.72
N THR A 17 19.65 -20.22 5.84
CA THR A 17 18.82 -19.00 6.09
C THR A 17 19.06 -17.89 5.09
N LYS A 18 20.20 -17.87 4.39
CA LYS A 18 20.48 -16.88 3.34
C LYS A 18 19.51 -16.99 2.14
N ASP A 19 18.95 -18.19 1.92
CA ASP A 19 18.02 -18.46 0.82
C ASP A 19 16.56 -18.24 1.24
N PHE A 20 16.33 -17.90 2.53
CA PHE A 20 15.01 -17.58 3.05
C PHE A 20 14.53 -16.25 2.49
N ARG A 21 13.48 -16.28 1.70
CA ARG A 21 12.84 -15.12 1.11
C ARG A 21 11.39 -15.04 1.52
N LEU A 22 10.98 -13.84 1.93
CA LEU A 22 9.58 -13.54 2.19
C LEU A 22 8.94 -13.10 0.88
N ASP A 23 7.87 -13.78 0.50
CA ASP A 23 7.01 -13.36 -0.59
C ASP A 23 5.68 -12.86 -0.02
N ALA A 24 5.47 -11.54 -0.10
CA ALA A 24 4.21 -10.86 0.20
C ALA A 24 3.84 -10.00 -1.00
N SER A 25 3.93 -10.57 -2.21
CA SER A 25 3.43 -9.93 -3.40
C SER A 25 1.90 -9.78 -3.31
N SER A 26 1.34 -8.81 -4.02
CA SER A 26 -0.11 -8.64 -4.11
C SER A 26 -0.83 -9.92 -4.59
N GLU A 27 -0.14 -10.74 -5.38
CA GLU A 27 -0.67 -12.02 -5.87
C GLU A 27 -0.81 -13.08 -4.76
N THR A 28 0.10 -13.08 -3.76
CA THR A 28 0.04 -14.04 -2.63
C THR A 28 -1.04 -13.70 -1.60
N LEU A 29 -1.61 -12.49 -1.67
CA LEU A 29 -2.75 -12.08 -0.85
C LEU A 29 -4.09 -12.57 -1.41
N LEU A 30 -4.11 -13.10 -2.62
CA LEU A 30 -5.30 -13.59 -3.30
C LEU A 30 -5.39 -15.11 -3.14
N ILE A 31 -6.63 -15.60 -3.05
CA ILE A 31 -6.89 -17.04 -2.87
C ILE A 31 -6.63 -17.75 -4.20
N ASP A 32 -5.71 -18.71 -4.21
CA ASP A 32 -5.46 -19.55 -5.39
C ASP A 32 -6.70 -20.36 -5.76
N GLY A 33 -7.03 -20.32 -7.07
CA GLY A 33 -8.18 -21.06 -7.61
C GLY A 33 -9.52 -20.33 -7.50
N ASP A 34 -9.56 -19.08 -7.08
CA ASP A 34 -10.76 -18.26 -7.08
C ASP A 34 -11.18 -17.96 -8.55
N PRO A 35 -12.41 -18.32 -8.97
CA PRO A 35 -12.89 -18.04 -10.32
C PRO A 35 -13.00 -16.55 -10.62
N ASP A 36 -13.30 -15.70 -9.63
CA ASP A 36 -13.36 -14.25 -9.80
C ASP A 36 -11.97 -13.67 -10.04
N LEU A 37 -10.94 -14.25 -9.42
CA LEU A 37 -9.55 -13.90 -9.68
C LEU A 37 -9.12 -14.28 -11.11
N ALA A 38 -9.53 -15.44 -11.60
CA ALA A 38 -9.26 -15.87 -12.97
C ALA A 38 -9.91 -14.92 -13.98
N TYR A 39 -11.16 -14.54 -13.74
CA TYR A 39 -11.88 -13.55 -14.55
C TYR A 39 -11.20 -12.17 -14.51
N LEU A 40 -10.79 -11.72 -13.32
CA LEU A 40 -10.06 -10.45 -13.16
C LEU A 40 -8.75 -10.45 -13.95
N LYS A 41 -8.00 -11.57 -13.94
CA LYS A 41 -6.78 -11.71 -14.74
C LYS A 41 -7.07 -11.62 -16.23
N GLU A 42 -8.09 -12.31 -16.74
CA GLU A 42 -8.50 -12.23 -18.15
C GLU A 42 -8.88 -10.81 -18.56
N VAL A 43 -9.68 -10.12 -17.74
CA VAL A 43 -10.05 -8.71 -17.98
C VAL A 43 -8.82 -7.80 -17.95
N SER A 44 -7.90 -8.03 -17.00
CA SER A 44 -6.67 -7.25 -16.86
C SER A 44 -5.71 -7.45 -18.03
N GLU A 45 -5.65 -8.66 -18.59
CA GLU A 45 -4.85 -8.95 -19.80
C GLU A 45 -5.44 -8.26 -21.04
N ARG A 46 -6.76 -8.26 -21.17
CA ARG A 46 -7.46 -7.71 -22.34
C ARG A 46 -7.49 -6.18 -22.35
N TYR A 47 -7.74 -5.55 -21.19
CA TYR A 47 -7.95 -4.09 -21.08
C TYR A 47 -6.78 -3.36 -20.44
N GLY A 48 -5.81 -4.09 -19.92
CA GLY A 48 -4.75 -3.56 -19.06
C GLY A 48 -5.30 -3.27 -17.67
N SER A 49 -4.58 -3.63 -16.63
CA SER A 49 -4.85 -3.18 -15.26
C SER A 49 -3.70 -2.29 -14.80
N ARG A 50 -4.05 -1.22 -14.12
CA ARG A 50 -3.06 -0.39 -13.43
C ARG A 50 -3.25 -0.56 -11.94
N GLU A 51 -2.17 -0.78 -11.26
CA GLU A 51 -2.18 -0.70 -9.81
C GLU A 51 -2.52 0.72 -9.38
N PHE A 52 -3.25 0.84 -8.28
CA PHE A 52 -3.63 2.13 -7.75
C PHE A 52 -3.57 2.13 -6.23
N LEU A 53 -3.36 3.33 -5.68
CA LEU A 53 -3.54 3.64 -4.28
C LEU A 53 -4.81 4.46 -4.12
N ILE A 54 -5.44 4.31 -2.97
CA ILE A 54 -6.61 5.10 -2.59
C ILE A 54 -6.21 5.95 -1.39
N LEU A 55 -6.44 7.25 -1.47
CA LEU A 55 -6.37 8.11 -0.31
C LEU A 55 -7.77 8.62 0.01
N THR A 56 -8.02 8.86 1.28
CA THR A 56 -9.19 9.60 1.73
C THR A 56 -8.73 10.91 2.35
N TYR A 57 -9.39 12.00 1.99
CA TYR A 57 -9.12 13.32 2.53
C TYR A 57 -10.35 13.86 3.24
N THR A 58 -10.22 14.12 4.53
CA THR A 58 -11.25 14.72 5.38
C THR A 58 -10.71 16.06 5.89
N PRO A 59 -11.09 17.19 5.28
CA PRO A 59 -10.63 18.51 5.70
C PRO A 59 -11.18 18.91 7.08
N ASN A 60 -10.47 19.81 7.76
CA ASN A 60 -10.89 20.29 9.07
C ASN A 60 -12.11 21.26 8.99
N GLU A 61 -12.25 21.99 7.87
CA GLU A 61 -13.26 23.04 7.69
C GLU A 61 -14.49 22.63 6.86
N GLY A 62 -14.61 21.37 6.51
CA GLY A 62 -15.67 20.87 5.62
C GLY A 62 -15.26 20.89 4.13
N MET A 63 -15.84 19.98 3.35
CA MET A 63 -15.37 19.68 1.99
C MET A 63 -15.73 20.78 0.97
N VAL A 64 -16.84 21.50 1.14
CA VAL A 64 -17.38 22.43 0.16
C VAL A 64 -16.69 23.80 0.19
N THR A 65 -15.84 24.07 1.17
CA THR A 65 -15.14 25.35 1.30
C THR A 65 -14.06 25.53 0.24
N ASP A 66 -13.81 26.76 -0.17
CA ASP A 66 -12.74 27.10 -1.11
C ASP A 66 -11.36 26.67 -0.59
N ALA A 67 -11.12 26.80 0.70
CA ALA A 67 -9.88 26.37 1.35
C ALA A 67 -9.68 24.84 1.17
N SER A 68 -10.71 24.04 1.43
CA SER A 68 -10.64 22.58 1.30
C SER A 68 -10.47 22.14 -0.15
N ILE A 69 -11.14 22.79 -1.09
CA ILE A 69 -10.97 22.54 -2.53
C ILE A 69 -9.55 22.88 -2.98
N ASN A 70 -9.01 24.03 -2.57
CA ASN A 70 -7.65 24.44 -2.92
C ASN A 70 -6.60 23.52 -2.30
N ASN A 71 -6.80 23.07 -1.05
CA ASN A 71 -5.93 22.10 -0.40
C ASN A 71 -5.96 20.74 -1.13
N LEU A 72 -7.14 20.27 -1.54
CA LEU A 72 -7.27 19.05 -2.31
C LEU A 72 -6.58 19.17 -3.68
N LEU A 73 -6.72 20.30 -4.34
CA LEU A 73 -6.08 20.60 -5.62
C LEU A 73 -4.54 20.63 -5.47
N SER A 74 -4.04 21.28 -4.44
CA SER A 74 -2.62 21.31 -4.11
C SER A 74 -2.08 19.92 -3.81
N LEU A 75 -2.77 19.15 -2.98
CA LEU A 75 -2.43 17.75 -2.67
C LEU A 75 -2.40 16.89 -3.94
N LYS A 76 -3.41 17.01 -4.80
CA LYS A 76 -3.46 16.33 -6.09
C LYS A 76 -2.21 16.61 -6.93
N TYR A 77 -1.87 17.89 -7.14
CA TYR A 77 -0.69 18.26 -7.94
C TYR A 77 0.61 17.77 -7.31
N LYS A 78 0.72 17.84 -5.99
CA LYS A 78 1.89 17.34 -5.28
C LYS A 78 2.08 15.83 -5.49
N ILE A 79 1.00 15.03 -5.37
CA ILE A 79 1.04 13.59 -5.65
C ILE A 79 1.34 13.34 -7.12
N GLN A 80 0.72 14.07 -8.03
CA GLN A 80 0.91 13.89 -9.47
C GLN A 80 2.33 14.24 -9.93
N SER A 81 3.07 15.07 -9.18
CA SER A 81 4.47 15.40 -9.46
C SER A 81 5.45 14.27 -9.11
N LEU A 82 5.02 13.22 -8.41
CA LEU A 82 5.85 12.06 -8.11
C LEU A 82 6.14 11.26 -9.39
N ASN A 83 7.39 10.90 -9.60
CA ASN A 83 7.84 10.28 -10.85
C ASN A 83 7.15 8.95 -11.20
N TRP A 84 6.72 8.20 -10.20
CA TRP A 84 6.07 6.90 -10.34
C TRP A 84 4.54 6.98 -10.50
N VAL A 85 3.95 8.17 -10.29
CA VAL A 85 2.52 8.40 -10.47
C VAL A 85 2.19 8.61 -11.93
N HIS A 86 1.19 7.86 -12.42
CA HIS A 86 0.67 8.02 -13.78
C HIS A 86 -0.39 9.13 -13.84
N SER A 87 -1.38 9.05 -12.97
CA SER A 87 -2.46 10.06 -12.88
C SER A 87 -3.11 10.02 -11.50
N VAL A 88 -3.71 11.14 -11.14
CA VAL A 88 -4.46 11.29 -9.89
C VAL A 88 -5.87 11.77 -10.23
N VAL A 89 -6.87 11.01 -9.76
CA VAL A 89 -8.28 11.32 -9.94
C VAL A 89 -8.89 11.68 -8.59
N THR A 90 -9.59 12.78 -8.54
CA THR A 90 -10.28 13.32 -7.35
C THR A 90 -11.69 13.75 -7.71
N LEU A 91 -12.49 14.13 -6.73
CA LEU A 91 -13.81 14.74 -7.00
C LEU A 91 -13.74 15.99 -7.91
N LEU A 92 -12.56 16.65 -7.95
CA LEU A 92 -12.34 17.84 -8.79
C LEU A 92 -12.21 17.52 -10.29
N ASP A 93 -12.10 16.24 -10.65
CA ASP A 93 -11.97 15.78 -12.03
C ASP A 93 -13.28 15.23 -12.60
N ILE A 94 -14.32 15.22 -11.78
CA ILE A 94 -15.62 14.69 -12.19
C ILE A 94 -16.29 15.67 -13.15
N PRO A 95 -16.69 15.21 -14.34
CA PRO A 95 -17.42 16.02 -15.28
C PRO A 95 -18.82 16.33 -14.75
N LEU A 96 -19.20 17.61 -14.74
CA LEU A 96 -20.50 18.11 -14.32
C LEU A 96 -21.37 18.31 -15.57
N LEU A 97 -22.42 17.51 -15.70
CA LEU A 97 -23.31 17.55 -16.85
C LEU A 97 -24.55 18.44 -16.61
N SER A 98 -24.94 18.61 -15.37
CA SER A 98 -26.14 19.35 -14.97
C SER A 98 -25.87 20.79 -14.53
N ASN A 99 -24.60 21.20 -14.48
CA ASN A 99 -24.19 22.53 -14.01
C ASN A 99 -24.20 23.61 -15.10
N SER A 100 -24.68 23.28 -16.32
CA SER A 100 -24.83 24.19 -17.44
C SER A 100 -26.20 24.00 -18.07
N ASP A 101 -26.85 25.09 -18.50
CA ASP A 101 -28.11 25.07 -19.26
C ASP A 101 -27.89 24.93 -20.78
N ALA A 102 -26.64 24.74 -21.22
CA ALA A 102 -26.28 24.52 -22.62
C ALA A 102 -26.84 23.19 -23.15
N PRO A 103 -27.03 23.03 -24.46
CA PRO A 103 -27.44 21.78 -25.09
C PRO A 103 -26.50 20.62 -24.70
N LEU A 104 -27.03 19.40 -24.59
CA LEU A 104 -26.26 18.22 -24.15
C LEU A 104 -24.97 17.99 -24.98
N GLN A 105 -25.04 18.25 -26.28
CA GLN A 105 -23.94 18.07 -27.20
C GLN A 105 -22.77 19.00 -26.87
N GLU A 106 -23.04 20.26 -26.57
CA GLU A 106 -22.04 21.25 -26.17
C GLU A 106 -21.44 20.90 -24.79
N ARG A 107 -22.27 20.40 -23.86
CA ARG A 107 -21.81 19.91 -22.55
C ARG A 107 -20.91 18.69 -22.65
N LEU A 108 -21.11 17.83 -23.64
CA LEU A 108 -20.27 16.66 -23.89
C LEU A 108 -18.93 17.01 -24.57
N GLU A 109 -18.86 18.14 -25.28
CA GLU A 109 -17.64 18.61 -25.96
C GLU A 109 -16.72 19.39 -25.01
N SER A 110 -17.28 20.08 -23.99
CA SER A 110 -16.51 20.82 -22.99
C SER A 110 -17.06 20.61 -21.58
N PHE A 111 -16.59 19.56 -20.92
CA PHE A 111 -16.97 19.28 -19.54
C PHE A 111 -16.47 20.34 -18.58
N LYS A 112 -17.37 20.87 -17.76
CA LYS A 112 -17.00 21.66 -16.57
C LYS A 112 -16.79 20.75 -15.38
N THR A 113 -15.94 21.17 -14.47
CA THR A 113 -15.61 20.46 -13.24
C THR A 113 -15.63 21.44 -12.05
N LEU A 114 -15.54 20.94 -10.83
CA LEU A 114 -15.48 21.80 -9.64
C LEU A 114 -14.26 22.71 -9.58
N LYS A 115 -13.30 22.58 -10.50
CA LYS A 115 -12.11 23.44 -10.62
C LYS A 115 -12.42 24.76 -11.36
N ASP A 116 -13.46 24.75 -12.18
CA ASP A 116 -13.76 25.88 -13.03
C ASP A 116 -14.42 27.01 -12.21
N GLU A 117 -13.97 28.24 -12.39
CA GLU A 117 -14.38 29.40 -11.59
C GLU A 117 -15.85 29.78 -11.78
N ASP A 118 -16.40 29.48 -12.96
CA ASP A 118 -17.79 29.79 -13.35
C ASP A 118 -18.79 28.70 -12.97
N VAL A 119 -18.36 27.68 -12.21
CA VAL A 119 -19.20 26.58 -11.74
C VAL A 119 -19.82 26.90 -10.38
N ASP A 120 -21.14 26.75 -10.28
CA ASP A 120 -21.82 26.75 -8.98
C ASP A 120 -21.43 25.46 -8.22
N LYS A 121 -20.57 25.64 -7.21
CA LYS A 121 -20.01 24.54 -6.43
C LYS A 121 -21.08 23.75 -5.69
N ASP A 122 -22.07 24.42 -5.11
CA ASP A 122 -23.16 23.72 -4.38
C ASP A 122 -24.00 22.86 -5.32
N ARG A 123 -24.30 23.34 -6.52
CA ARG A 123 -24.97 22.56 -7.56
C ARG A 123 -24.11 21.39 -8.04
N GLY A 124 -22.81 21.64 -8.26
CA GLY A 124 -21.84 20.61 -8.64
C GLY A 124 -21.70 19.50 -7.61
N PHE A 125 -21.59 19.83 -6.33
CA PHE A 125 -21.55 18.84 -5.25
C PHE A 125 -22.84 18.02 -5.19
N LYS A 126 -24.01 18.65 -5.33
CA LYS A 126 -25.28 17.92 -5.37
C LYS A 126 -25.37 16.97 -6.56
N GLU A 127 -24.85 17.38 -7.72
CA GLU A 127 -24.79 16.52 -8.91
C GLU A 127 -23.94 15.26 -8.65
N ILE A 128 -22.74 15.44 -8.09
CA ILE A 128 -21.84 14.32 -7.75
C ILE A 128 -22.48 13.39 -6.71
N LEU A 129 -23.12 13.94 -5.68
CA LEU A 129 -23.81 13.16 -4.64
C LEU A 129 -25.02 12.37 -5.15
N ASN A 130 -25.74 12.90 -6.14
CA ASN A 130 -26.87 12.23 -6.72
C ASN A 130 -26.46 11.17 -7.77
N SER A 131 -25.20 11.15 -8.17
CA SER A 131 -24.70 10.17 -9.11
C SER A 131 -24.51 8.80 -8.45
N PRO A 132 -25.10 7.73 -8.96
CA PRO A 132 -24.88 6.38 -8.44
C PRO A 132 -23.46 5.88 -8.67
N VAL A 133 -22.70 6.52 -9.56
CA VAL A 133 -21.30 6.16 -9.89
C VAL A 133 -20.32 6.83 -8.94
N PHE A 134 -20.56 8.09 -8.58
CA PHE A 134 -19.58 8.90 -7.84
C PHE A 134 -19.84 8.95 -6.34
N ARG A 135 -21.10 8.82 -5.91
CA ARG A 135 -21.45 8.74 -4.50
C ARG A 135 -20.82 7.52 -3.85
N ASN A 136 -20.23 7.70 -2.67
CA ASN A 136 -19.47 6.68 -1.93
C ASN A 136 -18.19 6.17 -2.63
N PHE A 137 -17.84 6.72 -3.79
CA PHE A 137 -16.61 6.41 -4.48
C PHE A 137 -15.60 7.56 -4.41
N VAL A 138 -16.03 8.77 -4.81
CA VAL A 138 -15.16 9.97 -4.76
C VAL A 138 -15.54 10.94 -3.64
N ILE A 139 -16.75 10.80 -3.08
CA ILE A 139 -17.24 11.61 -1.96
C ILE A 139 -18.16 10.78 -1.08
N SER A 140 -18.04 10.93 0.25
CA SER A 140 -18.92 10.29 1.22
C SER A 140 -20.32 10.92 1.22
N GLU A 141 -21.34 10.17 1.64
CA GLU A 141 -22.73 10.66 1.71
C GLU A 141 -22.90 11.89 2.60
N ASP A 142 -22.12 11.98 3.67
CA ASP A 142 -22.14 13.13 4.59
C ASP A 142 -21.29 14.31 4.12
N VAL A 143 -20.74 14.24 2.88
CA VAL A 143 -19.92 15.29 2.25
C VAL A 143 -18.69 15.70 3.06
N LYS A 144 -18.20 14.83 3.94
CA LYS A 144 -17.05 15.15 4.79
C LYS A 144 -15.73 14.66 4.22
N THR A 145 -15.75 13.58 3.43
CA THR A 145 -14.54 12.89 2.99
C THR A 145 -14.54 12.73 1.47
N SER A 146 -13.43 13.08 0.84
CA SER A 146 -13.18 12.84 -0.58
C SER A 146 -12.25 11.67 -0.78
N GLY A 147 -12.56 10.81 -1.75
CA GLY A 147 -11.65 9.81 -2.28
C GLY A 147 -10.66 10.43 -3.28
N ILE A 148 -9.42 9.96 -3.26
CA ILE A 148 -8.36 10.30 -4.21
C ILE A 148 -7.80 8.99 -4.73
N ILE A 149 -7.84 8.79 -6.04
CA ILE A 149 -7.32 7.58 -6.68
C ILE A 149 -6.01 7.94 -7.35
N VAL A 150 -4.95 7.24 -6.98
CA VAL A 150 -3.59 7.44 -7.51
C VAL A 150 -3.21 6.23 -8.34
N TYR A 151 -3.22 6.37 -9.66
CA TYR A 151 -2.78 5.33 -10.57
C TYR A 151 -1.26 5.31 -10.66
N ILE A 152 -0.68 4.13 -10.51
CA ILE A 152 0.76 3.90 -10.56
C ILE A 152 1.18 3.65 -12.01
N LYS A 153 2.35 4.17 -12.41
CA LYS A 153 2.95 3.80 -13.69
C LYS A 153 3.25 2.30 -13.70
N GLN A 154 2.85 1.62 -14.75
CA GLN A 154 3.20 0.21 -14.90
C GLN A 154 4.73 0.07 -14.94
N SER A 155 5.25 -0.79 -14.08
CA SER A 155 6.63 -1.26 -14.22
C SER A 155 6.78 -1.96 -15.57
N GLN A 156 7.93 -1.81 -16.22
CA GLN A 156 8.19 -2.54 -17.46
C GLN A 156 7.99 -4.03 -17.20
N LYS A 157 7.00 -4.64 -17.87
CA LYS A 157 6.82 -6.10 -17.78
C LYS A 157 8.11 -6.77 -18.22
N LEU A 158 8.53 -7.79 -17.48
CA LEU A 158 9.63 -8.64 -17.93
C LEU A 158 9.17 -9.32 -19.24
N GLU A 159 9.73 -8.87 -20.35
CA GLU A 159 9.50 -9.55 -21.64
C GLU A 159 10.15 -10.93 -21.61
N ASN A 160 9.45 -11.93 -22.13
CA ASN A 160 9.91 -13.32 -22.24
C ASN A 160 10.27 -13.99 -20.91
N ILE A 161 9.35 -13.95 -19.93
CA ILE A 161 9.51 -14.59 -18.60
C ILE A 161 9.90 -16.06 -18.74
N ASP A 162 9.33 -16.78 -19.72
CA ASP A 162 9.58 -18.21 -19.95
C ASP A 162 11.02 -18.55 -20.39
N SER A 163 11.78 -17.56 -20.84
CA SER A 163 13.18 -17.72 -21.28
C SER A 163 14.21 -17.25 -20.25
N LYS A 164 13.76 -16.69 -19.10
CA LYS A 164 14.67 -16.12 -18.09
C LYS A 164 15.00 -17.13 -16.99
N SER A 165 16.18 -16.98 -16.42
CA SER A 165 16.58 -17.79 -15.29
C SER A 165 15.74 -17.43 -14.05
N LYS A 166 15.57 -18.41 -13.13
CA LYS A 166 14.88 -18.19 -11.87
C LYS A 166 15.46 -17.01 -11.08
N GLU A 167 16.77 -16.85 -11.13
CA GLU A 167 17.50 -15.77 -10.44
C GLU A 167 17.17 -14.38 -11.05
N GLU A 168 17.04 -14.26 -12.35
CA GLU A 168 16.64 -12.99 -13.01
C GLU A 168 15.22 -12.59 -12.65
N ILE A 169 14.30 -13.55 -12.62
CA ILE A 169 12.90 -13.31 -12.20
C ILE A 169 12.84 -12.84 -10.75
N GLU A 170 13.59 -13.48 -9.86
CA GLU A 170 13.66 -13.12 -8.45
C GLU A 170 14.25 -11.73 -8.23
N ASN A 171 15.36 -11.42 -8.90
CA ASN A 171 15.99 -10.11 -8.83
C ASN A 171 15.04 -9.00 -9.32
N TYR A 172 14.27 -9.25 -10.37
CA TYR A 172 13.25 -8.33 -10.84
C TYR A 172 12.13 -8.12 -9.81
N LYS A 173 11.61 -9.20 -9.23
CA LYS A 173 10.60 -9.11 -8.14
C LYS A 173 11.12 -8.30 -6.95
N ASP A 174 12.36 -8.50 -6.56
CA ASP A 174 12.97 -7.75 -5.47
C ASP A 174 13.16 -6.27 -5.79
N GLN A 175 13.46 -5.93 -7.05
CA GLN A 175 13.50 -4.54 -7.49
C GLN A 175 12.14 -3.87 -7.44
N ILE A 176 11.07 -4.55 -7.89
CA ILE A 176 9.70 -4.03 -7.80
C ILE A 176 9.30 -3.82 -6.34
N LYS A 177 9.59 -4.78 -5.44
CA LYS A 177 9.29 -4.64 -4.01
C LYS A 177 10.00 -3.43 -3.39
N LYS A 178 11.28 -3.22 -3.71
CA LYS A 178 12.03 -2.05 -3.24
C LYS A 178 11.45 -0.75 -3.79
N GLN A 179 11.11 -0.72 -5.08
CA GLN A 179 10.51 0.44 -5.69
C GLN A 179 9.15 0.77 -5.06
N ASN A 180 8.29 -0.25 -4.86
CA ASN A 180 7.01 -0.05 -4.18
C ASN A 180 7.20 0.52 -2.77
N HIS A 181 8.14 -0.01 -2.00
CA HIS A 181 8.46 0.50 -0.66
C HIS A 181 8.85 1.99 -0.70
N GLN A 182 9.71 2.40 -1.63
CA GLN A 182 10.09 3.81 -1.80
C GLN A 182 8.90 4.67 -2.19
N ASN A 183 8.05 4.21 -3.11
CA ASN A 183 6.85 4.92 -3.54
C ASN A 183 5.88 5.15 -2.35
N ILE A 184 5.70 4.12 -1.49
CA ILE A 184 4.87 4.23 -0.29
C ILE A 184 5.46 5.21 0.73
N LEU A 185 6.78 5.22 0.91
CA LEU A 185 7.43 6.20 1.77
C LEU A 185 7.26 7.63 1.25
N GLU A 186 7.44 7.86 -0.05
CA GLU A 186 7.29 9.19 -0.67
C GLU A 186 5.86 9.72 -0.52
N ILE A 187 4.84 8.91 -0.81
CA ILE A 187 3.46 9.35 -0.67
C ILE A 187 3.09 9.62 0.79
N ARG A 188 3.62 8.85 1.75
CA ARG A 188 3.45 9.11 3.18
C ARG A 188 4.07 10.43 3.62
N GLN A 189 5.23 10.80 3.07
CA GLN A 189 5.83 12.12 3.32
C GLN A 189 4.95 13.25 2.78
N VAL A 190 4.37 13.08 1.59
CA VAL A 190 3.40 14.04 1.05
C VAL A 190 2.19 14.15 1.98
N ILE A 191 1.58 13.04 2.38
CA ILE A 191 0.43 13.01 3.30
C ILE A 191 0.76 13.74 4.61
N GLN A 192 1.91 13.48 5.18
CA GLN A 192 2.34 14.10 6.43
C GLN A 192 2.46 15.63 6.32
N SER A 193 2.86 16.13 5.15
CA SER A 193 2.96 17.59 4.92
C SER A 193 1.60 18.29 4.84
N TYR A 194 0.49 17.56 4.77
CA TYR A 194 -0.89 18.07 4.76
C TYR A 194 -1.65 17.77 6.07
N GLY A 195 -0.98 17.28 7.10
CA GLY A 195 -1.61 16.91 8.37
C GLY A 195 -2.35 18.05 9.08
N ASP A 196 -1.93 19.28 8.88
CA ASP A 196 -2.53 20.49 9.48
C ASP A 196 -3.86 20.89 8.81
N VAL A 197 -4.08 20.52 7.55
CA VAL A 197 -5.27 20.94 6.78
C VAL A 197 -6.40 19.90 6.77
N GLY A 198 -6.12 18.68 7.21
CA GLY A 198 -7.11 17.62 7.28
C GLY A 198 -6.52 16.25 7.60
N LYS A 199 -7.40 15.27 7.78
CA LYS A 199 -7.00 13.88 7.99
C LYS A 199 -6.91 13.18 6.62
N ILE A 200 -5.77 12.56 6.35
CA ILE A 200 -5.54 11.81 5.12
C ILE A 200 -5.14 10.38 5.50
N TYR A 201 -5.83 9.40 4.96
CA TYR A 201 -5.48 7.98 5.11
C TYR A 201 -5.10 7.42 3.76
N LEU A 202 -4.10 6.54 3.78
CA LEU A 202 -3.61 5.81 2.61
C LEU A 202 -4.10 4.38 2.67
N GLY A 203 -4.54 3.84 1.54
CA GLY A 203 -4.97 2.47 1.34
C GLY A 203 -4.60 1.96 -0.05
N GLY A 204 -4.89 0.70 -0.31
CA GLY A 204 -4.65 0.04 -1.58
C GLY A 204 -3.73 -1.17 -1.46
N ILE A 205 -3.84 -2.09 -2.41
CA ILE A 205 -3.09 -3.36 -2.38
C ILE A 205 -1.58 -3.14 -2.31
N PRO A 206 -0.96 -2.22 -3.08
CA PRO A 206 0.48 -1.98 -3.01
C PRO A 206 0.95 -1.52 -1.62
N MET A 207 0.15 -0.70 -0.91
CA MET A 207 0.44 -0.26 0.45
C MET A 207 0.32 -1.40 1.45
N ILE A 208 -0.75 -2.20 1.36
CA ILE A 208 -0.97 -3.35 2.25
C ILE A 208 0.18 -4.35 2.12
N ALA A 209 0.58 -4.66 0.89
CA ALA A 209 1.69 -5.57 0.62
C ALA A 209 3.02 -5.06 1.23
N ASP A 210 3.30 -3.77 1.13
CA ASP A 210 4.48 -3.13 1.70
C ASP A 210 4.47 -3.17 3.23
N ASP A 211 3.35 -2.80 3.85
CA ASP A 211 3.17 -2.83 5.30
C ASP A 211 3.31 -4.25 5.86
N MET A 212 2.66 -5.23 5.24
CA MET A 212 2.79 -6.63 5.63
C MET A 212 4.25 -7.10 5.58
N MET A 213 4.96 -6.79 4.49
CA MET A 213 6.38 -7.14 4.37
C MET A 213 7.22 -6.50 5.47
N THR A 214 6.95 -5.23 5.77
CA THR A 214 7.67 -4.47 6.80
C THR A 214 7.39 -5.04 8.20
N PHE A 215 6.14 -5.35 8.52
CA PHE A 215 5.75 -5.96 9.79
C PHE A 215 6.36 -7.35 9.96
N ILE A 216 6.27 -8.22 8.94
CA ILE A 216 6.85 -9.56 9.01
C ILE A 216 8.37 -9.49 9.25
N LYS A 217 9.09 -8.61 8.56
CA LYS A 217 10.53 -8.42 8.79
C LYS A 217 10.83 -7.95 10.21
N SER A 218 10.06 -7.00 10.72
CA SER A 218 10.18 -6.50 12.08
C SER A 218 9.93 -7.61 13.11
N ASP A 219 8.86 -8.37 12.91
CA ASP A 219 8.47 -9.46 13.79
C ASP A 219 9.51 -10.57 13.84
N ILE A 220 10.06 -10.98 12.71
CA ILE A 220 11.15 -11.97 12.66
C ILE A 220 12.34 -11.51 13.50
N VAL A 221 12.72 -10.24 13.44
CA VAL A 221 13.83 -9.71 14.23
C VAL A 221 13.49 -9.69 15.71
N VAL A 222 12.33 -9.13 16.07
CA VAL A 222 11.91 -8.99 17.49
C VAL A 222 11.72 -10.36 18.14
N PHE A 223 10.95 -11.24 17.51
CA PHE A 223 10.73 -12.60 18.05
C PHE A 223 12.01 -13.45 18.00
N GLY A 224 12.81 -13.34 16.95
CA GLY A 224 14.09 -14.06 16.85
C GLY A 224 15.03 -13.72 17.99
N ILE A 225 15.19 -12.43 18.31
CA ILE A 225 15.98 -11.98 19.45
C ILE A 225 15.35 -12.45 20.77
N GLY A 226 14.03 -12.33 20.91
CA GLY A 226 13.31 -12.76 22.11
C GLY A 226 13.48 -14.26 22.39
N VAL A 227 13.32 -15.10 21.38
CA VAL A 227 13.52 -16.56 21.49
C VAL A 227 14.99 -16.89 21.83
N LEU A 228 15.95 -16.22 21.20
CA LEU A 228 17.37 -16.40 21.49
C LEU A 228 17.69 -16.09 22.96
N LEU A 229 17.22 -14.95 23.46
CA LEU A 229 17.40 -14.54 24.86
C LEU A 229 16.72 -15.53 25.82
N PHE A 230 15.52 -16.00 25.50
CA PHE A 230 14.82 -17.00 26.29
C PHE A 230 15.59 -18.33 26.36
N ILE A 231 16.14 -18.81 25.24
CA ILE A 231 16.97 -20.01 25.19
C ILE A 231 18.23 -19.83 26.06
N ILE A 232 18.93 -18.69 25.94
CA ILE A 232 20.10 -18.39 26.73
C ILE A 232 19.78 -18.39 28.23
N ALA A 233 18.67 -17.72 28.62
CA ALA A 233 18.24 -17.64 30.01
C ALA A 233 17.88 -19.03 30.58
N THR A 234 17.18 -19.86 29.85
CA THR A 234 16.80 -21.23 30.27
C THR A 234 18.01 -22.13 30.40
N LEU A 235 18.96 -22.07 29.46
CA LEU A 235 20.20 -22.81 29.54
C LEU A 235 21.06 -22.35 30.73
N TRP A 236 21.13 -21.05 30.98
CA TRP A 236 21.87 -20.49 32.10
C TRP A 236 21.30 -20.95 33.46
N LEU A 237 19.98 -20.89 33.64
CA LEU A 237 19.28 -21.39 34.80
C LEU A 237 19.49 -22.90 35.00
N SER A 238 19.43 -23.68 33.92
CA SER A 238 19.65 -25.12 33.93
C SER A 238 21.10 -25.47 34.38
N LEU A 239 22.07 -24.72 33.89
CA LEU A 239 23.49 -24.94 34.24
C LEU A 239 23.76 -24.59 35.71
N ILE A 240 23.11 -23.57 36.28
CA ILE A 240 23.23 -23.22 37.70
C ILE A 240 22.76 -24.40 38.59
N HIS A 241 21.62 -25.04 38.23
CA HIS A 241 21.10 -26.16 38.99
C HIS A 241 21.98 -27.43 38.89
N ILE A 242 22.67 -27.64 37.78
CA ILE A 242 23.59 -28.80 37.60
C ILE A 242 24.90 -28.59 38.33
N SER A 243 25.31 -27.35 38.55
CA SER A 243 26.61 -27.01 39.19
C SER A 243 26.52 -26.90 40.71
N GLU A 244 25.36 -27.06 41.36
CA GLU A 244 25.32 -27.25 42.83
C GLU A 244 25.84 -28.63 43.18
N PRO A 245 27.05 -28.74 43.76
CA PRO A 245 27.49 -30.02 44.26
C PRO A 245 26.59 -30.44 45.44
N THR A 246 25.89 -31.55 45.30
CA THR A 246 25.28 -32.22 46.41
C THR A 246 26.33 -32.40 47.49
N ARG A 247 26.34 -31.52 48.51
CA ARG A 247 27.03 -31.78 49.76
C ARG A 247 26.32 -32.95 50.42
N LEU A 248 26.70 -34.16 50.04
CA LEU A 248 26.48 -35.33 50.88
C LEU A 248 27.31 -35.09 52.15
N SER A 249 26.62 -34.63 53.22
CA SER A 249 27.14 -34.68 54.55
C SER A 249 27.52 -36.11 54.88
N ARG A 250 28.81 -36.37 55.00
CA ARG A 250 29.28 -37.55 55.71
C ARG A 250 28.86 -37.42 57.18
N ILE A 251 28.02 -38.33 57.63
CA ILE A 251 27.93 -38.77 59.01
C ILE A 251 28.57 -40.14 59.09
#